data_79d6bf75ed77ce1439cbe60dfe95abde
#
_entry.id   79d6bf75ed77ce1439cbe60dfe95abde
#
_cell.length_a   1.000
_cell.length_b   1.000
_cell.length_c   1.000
_cell.angle_alpha   90.00
_cell.angle_beta   90.00
_cell.angle_gamma   90.00
#
_symmetry.space_group_name_H-M   'P 1'
#
loop_
_entity.id
_entity.type
_entity.pdbx_description
1 polymer ?
#
loop_
_entity_poly.entity_id
_entity_poly.type
_entity_poly.pdbx_seq_one_letter_code
_entity_poly.pdbx_strand_id
1 'polypeptide(L)'
;MPIKKLFEKTEINQVVLKNRFVRSATWEGLANPDGSCNNRISEMILDLARGEVGLIISSHSYVNPIGQAGNGQLGIYDDNLIVSYQKMVKKVHEEGSKIIMQISHAGGRANSRSNRGRPVGPSPLEIKGYSCREITIHEIEQTVNDFTAAAVRAKKAGFDGIQIHGAHGFLLNQFLSPFFNKRRDNYGGKIENRARIILEIINAIRNELGNKFAITIKLNSDDFLDGGFAPVEMVQVSLLLEKAGIDAIELSGGSSISKYSYSRIGRIDRPEEEVYYRDAAKLYKESINVPLILVGGIRSFQVAQELIEQNLADYIALCRPLIREPQLIKRWHSGDIRKATCIYCNQCFIPARAGEGLYCVQEALLNKKKK
;
A
#
# COMPACT_ATOMS: atom_id res chain seq x y z
N MET A 1 20.15 15.58 -19.34
CA MET A 1 19.17 14.75 -20.09
C MET A 1 18.50 13.63 -19.27
N PRO A 2 18.95 13.23 -18.09
CA PRO A 2 18.32 12.11 -17.32
C PRO A 2 17.01 12.45 -16.61
N ILE A 3 16.72 13.72 -16.33
CA ILE A 3 15.45 14.17 -15.71
C ILE A 3 14.21 13.69 -16.49
N LYS A 4 14.33 13.54 -17.81
CA LYS A 4 13.20 13.16 -18.69
C LYS A 4 12.56 11.84 -18.31
N LYS A 5 13.33 10.77 -18.00
CA LYS A 5 12.78 9.43 -17.82
C LYS A 5 11.79 9.32 -16.63
N LEU A 6 12.06 10.01 -15.50
CA LEU A 6 11.17 10.05 -14.34
C LEU A 6 9.87 10.79 -14.62
N PHE A 7 9.91 11.82 -15.47
CA PHE A 7 8.76 12.69 -15.81
C PHE A 7 8.12 12.36 -17.17
N GLU A 8 8.57 11.29 -17.83
CA GLU A 8 7.90 10.79 -19.04
C GLU A 8 6.57 10.13 -18.70
N LYS A 9 5.59 10.29 -19.60
CA LYS A 9 4.32 9.56 -19.52
C LYS A 9 4.59 8.06 -19.58
N THR A 10 3.87 7.30 -18.78
CA THR A 10 3.95 5.85 -18.70
C THR A 10 2.58 5.27 -18.38
N GLU A 11 2.45 3.95 -18.32
CA GLU A 11 1.17 3.33 -18.00
C GLU A 11 1.30 2.08 -17.16
N ILE A 12 0.29 1.80 -16.34
CA ILE A 12 0.04 0.53 -15.67
C ILE A 12 -1.30 0.03 -16.19
N ASN A 13 -1.31 -1.11 -16.92
CA ASN A 13 -2.46 -1.55 -17.70
C ASN A 13 -2.91 -0.41 -18.66
N GLN A 14 -4.13 0.10 -18.52
CA GLN A 14 -4.65 1.23 -19.31
C GLN A 14 -4.65 2.58 -18.55
N VAL A 15 -4.04 2.60 -17.38
CA VAL A 15 -3.94 3.81 -16.55
C VAL A 15 -2.71 4.60 -16.95
N VAL A 16 -2.92 5.64 -17.76
CA VAL A 16 -1.84 6.54 -18.23
C VAL A 16 -1.44 7.50 -17.11
N LEU A 17 -0.16 7.47 -16.74
CA LEU A 17 0.43 8.27 -15.68
C LEU A 17 1.30 9.39 -16.26
N LYS A 18 1.22 10.59 -15.70
CA LYS A 18 2.01 11.75 -16.14
C LYS A 18 3.50 11.66 -15.80
N ASN A 19 3.88 10.78 -14.87
CA ASN A 19 5.26 10.50 -14.47
C ASN A 19 5.35 9.18 -13.69
N ARG A 20 6.56 8.77 -13.28
CA ARG A 20 6.82 7.51 -12.57
C ARG A 20 6.78 7.61 -11.05
N PHE A 21 6.31 8.73 -10.48
CA PHE A 21 6.20 8.90 -9.04
C PHE A 21 4.85 8.44 -8.51
N VAL A 22 4.90 7.61 -7.46
CA VAL A 22 3.75 7.02 -6.80
C VAL A 22 3.70 7.48 -5.34
N ARG A 23 2.53 7.92 -4.85
CA ARG A 23 2.28 8.03 -3.42
C ARG A 23 1.87 6.66 -2.90
N SER A 24 2.76 6.02 -2.14
CA SER A 24 2.49 4.74 -1.47
C SER A 24 1.36 4.88 -0.44
N ALA A 25 0.47 3.90 -0.37
CA ALA A 25 -0.64 3.90 0.58
C ALA A 25 -0.20 4.24 2.02
N THR A 26 -0.92 5.15 2.66
CA THR A 26 -0.60 5.65 4.00
C THR A 26 -1.89 5.89 4.77
N TRP A 27 -1.96 5.42 6.01
CA TRP A 27 -3.10 5.65 6.89
C TRP A 27 -3.10 7.09 7.42
N GLU A 28 -4.16 7.83 7.20
CA GLU A 28 -4.32 9.22 7.62
C GLU A 28 -4.94 9.36 9.03
N GLY A 29 -5.68 8.34 9.50
CA GLY A 29 -6.35 8.38 10.78
C GLY A 29 -7.53 9.36 10.86
N LEU A 30 -8.15 9.69 9.73
CA LEU A 30 -9.13 10.77 9.61
C LEU A 30 -10.51 10.34 9.10
N ALA A 31 -10.71 9.07 8.68
CA ALA A 31 -12.01 8.63 8.20
C ALA A 31 -13.09 8.79 9.27
N ASN A 32 -14.31 9.05 8.83
CA ASN A 32 -15.46 9.08 9.71
C ASN A 32 -15.66 7.73 10.44
N PRO A 33 -16.42 7.67 11.53
CA PRO A 33 -16.62 6.42 12.29
C PRO A 33 -17.17 5.25 11.48
N ASP A 34 -17.95 5.52 10.42
CA ASP A 34 -18.48 4.53 9.47
C ASP A 34 -17.45 4.11 8.39
N GLY A 35 -16.28 4.74 8.36
CA GLY A 35 -15.23 4.51 7.36
C GLY A 35 -15.37 5.38 6.10
N SER A 36 -16.36 6.28 6.03
CA SER A 36 -16.53 7.17 4.88
C SER A 36 -15.40 8.21 4.77
N CYS A 37 -15.09 8.60 3.53
CA CYS A 37 -14.15 9.67 3.22
C CYS A 37 -14.77 11.04 3.56
N ASN A 38 -13.96 11.95 4.10
CA ASN A 38 -14.37 13.30 4.42
C ASN A 38 -13.51 14.36 3.72
N ASN A 39 -13.87 15.64 3.90
CA ASN A 39 -13.17 16.74 3.25
C ASN A 39 -11.70 16.85 3.66
N ARG A 40 -11.33 16.50 4.91
CA ARG A 40 -9.92 16.56 5.36
C ARG A 40 -9.04 15.58 4.59
N ILE A 41 -9.50 14.34 4.42
CA ILE A 41 -8.81 13.33 3.59
C ILE A 41 -8.77 13.80 2.14
N SER A 42 -9.89 14.29 1.61
CA SER A 42 -9.98 14.78 0.23
C SER A 42 -8.96 15.88 -0.06
N GLU A 43 -8.80 16.87 0.81
CA GLU A 43 -7.80 17.93 0.62
C GLU A 43 -6.37 17.43 0.74
N MET A 44 -6.05 16.51 1.67
CA MET A 44 -4.72 15.89 1.76
C MET A 44 -4.35 15.14 0.47
N ILE A 45 -5.28 14.41 -0.11
CA ILE A 45 -5.07 13.68 -1.37
C ILE A 45 -4.94 14.66 -2.54
N LEU A 46 -5.77 15.71 -2.56
CA LEU A 46 -5.73 16.75 -3.59
C LEU A 46 -4.40 17.54 -3.58
N ASP A 47 -3.83 17.80 -2.41
CA ASP A 47 -2.51 18.45 -2.30
C ASP A 47 -1.39 17.63 -2.95
N LEU A 48 -1.47 16.29 -2.90
CA LEU A 48 -0.55 15.41 -3.62
C LEU A 48 -0.74 15.49 -5.14
N ALA A 49 -1.98 15.60 -5.61
CA ALA A 49 -2.29 15.75 -7.04
C ALA A 49 -1.79 17.09 -7.59
N ARG A 50 -1.99 18.20 -6.85
CA ARG A 50 -1.41 19.53 -7.12
C ARG A 50 0.11 19.52 -7.05
N GLY A 51 0.68 18.60 -6.25
CA GLY A 51 2.11 18.32 -6.15
C GLY A 51 2.66 17.46 -7.29
N GLU A 52 1.87 17.21 -8.32
CA GLU A 52 2.25 16.47 -9.53
C GLU A 52 2.58 14.98 -9.30
N VAL A 53 2.11 14.35 -8.25
CA VAL A 53 2.24 12.89 -8.08
C VAL A 53 1.49 12.19 -9.21
N GLY A 54 2.16 11.28 -9.95
CA GLY A 54 1.58 10.59 -11.10
C GLY A 54 0.47 9.62 -10.72
N LEU A 55 0.73 8.77 -9.72
CA LEU A 55 -0.23 7.82 -9.17
C LEU A 55 -0.37 8.00 -7.66
N ILE A 56 -1.58 8.17 -7.18
CA ILE A 56 -1.89 8.21 -5.75
C ILE A 56 -2.55 6.89 -5.35
N ILE A 57 -1.95 6.15 -4.41
CA ILE A 57 -2.60 5.01 -3.78
C ILE A 57 -3.24 5.53 -2.50
N SER A 58 -4.56 5.40 -2.36
CA SER A 58 -5.29 5.86 -1.18
C SER A 58 -4.79 5.13 0.08
N SER A 59 -5.23 5.56 1.26
CA SER A 59 -5.00 4.73 2.45
C SER A 59 -5.75 3.40 2.33
N HIS A 60 -5.31 2.42 3.11
CA HIS A 60 -5.93 1.10 3.08
C HIS A 60 -7.37 1.16 3.58
N SER A 61 -8.31 0.75 2.72
CA SER A 61 -9.75 0.73 2.99
C SER A 61 -10.17 -0.69 3.35
N TYR A 62 -10.84 -0.88 4.50
CA TYR A 62 -11.27 -2.21 4.91
C TYR A 62 -12.47 -2.68 4.08
N VAL A 63 -12.40 -3.94 3.62
CA VAL A 63 -13.40 -4.60 2.76
C VAL A 63 -14.53 -5.24 3.56
N ASN A 64 -14.32 -5.43 4.88
CA ASN A 64 -15.24 -6.06 5.81
C ASN A 64 -15.03 -5.42 7.20
N PRO A 65 -16.10 -5.11 7.95
CA PRO A 65 -15.99 -4.53 9.30
C PRO A 65 -15.10 -5.32 10.28
N ILE A 66 -15.06 -6.66 10.20
CA ILE A 66 -14.18 -7.51 11.03
C ILE A 66 -12.70 -7.25 10.68
N GLY A 67 -12.42 -6.87 9.43
CA GLY A 67 -11.07 -6.58 8.94
C GLY A 67 -10.58 -5.16 9.19
N GLN A 68 -11.29 -4.32 9.95
CA GLN A 68 -10.85 -2.97 10.28
C GLN A 68 -9.62 -3.00 11.20
N ALA A 69 -8.53 -2.34 10.81
CA ALA A 69 -7.28 -2.28 11.57
C ALA A 69 -7.32 -1.30 12.75
N GLY A 70 -8.13 -0.25 12.67
CA GLY A 70 -8.22 0.76 13.71
C GLY A 70 -9.17 1.92 13.38
N ASN A 71 -9.36 2.80 14.35
CA ASN A 71 -10.20 3.99 14.19
C ASN A 71 -9.64 4.93 13.11
N GLY A 72 -10.51 5.69 12.46
CA GLY A 72 -10.13 6.61 11.42
C GLY A 72 -9.59 5.96 10.14
N GLN A 73 -9.80 4.65 9.96
CA GLN A 73 -9.50 3.93 8.73
C GLN A 73 -10.65 4.06 7.74
N LEU A 74 -10.32 4.31 6.46
CA LEU A 74 -11.29 4.28 5.37
C LEU A 74 -11.88 2.88 5.19
N GLY A 75 -13.15 2.80 4.79
CA GLY A 75 -13.88 1.58 4.48
C GLY A 75 -14.47 1.61 3.07
N ILE A 76 -14.70 0.42 2.50
CA ILE A 76 -15.37 0.23 1.21
C ILE A 76 -16.28 -1.02 1.24
N TYR A 77 -16.72 -1.40 2.43
CA TYR A 77 -17.51 -2.61 2.69
C TYR A 77 -18.99 -2.48 2.34
N ASP A 78 -19.47 -1.25 2.10
CA ASP A 78 -20.87 -0.94 1.83
C ASP A 78 -21.02 0.04 0.66
N ASP A 79 -22.11 -0.09 -0.13
CA ASP A 79 -22.39 0.75 -1.29
C ASP A 79 -22.61 2.23 -0.91
N ASN A 80 -23.13 2.52 0.29
CA ASN A 80 -23.32 3.88 0.81
C ASN A 80 -22.01 4.67 0.91
N LEU A 81 -20.86 3.99 0.99
CA LEU A 81 -19.56 4.63 1.08
C LEU A 81 -19.06 5.19 -0.28
N ILE A 82 -19.60 4.70 -1.41
CA ILE A 82 -19.19 5.08 -2.76
C ILE A 82 -19.22 6.59 -2.96
N VAL A 83 -20.33 7.23 -2.61
CA VAL A 83 -20.55 8.68 -2.81
C VAL A 83 -19.50 9.52 -2.10
N SER A 84 -19.01 9.07 -0.93
CA SER A 84 -18.01 9.79 -0.15
C SER A 84 -16.67 9.95 -0.87
N TYR A 85 -16.34 9.06 -1.82
CA TYR A 85 -15.10 9.08 -2.59
C TYR A 85 -15.20 9.85 -3.91
N GLN A 86 -16.38 9.86 -4.55
CA GLN A 86 -16.55 10.37 -5.93
C GLN A 86 -16.03 11.79 -6.12
N LYS A 87 -16.33 12.69 -5.19
CA LYS A 87 -15.88 14.10 -5.26
C LYS A 87 -14.35 14.21 -5.18
N MET A 88 -13.72 13.42 -4.31
CA MET A 88 -12.26 13.39 -4.18
C MET A 88 -11.60 12.88 -5.46
N VAL A 89 -12.07 11.74 -5.98
CA VAL A 89 -11.53 11.12 -7.20
C VAL A 89 -11.64 12.07 -8.39
N LYS A 90 -12.81 12.70 -8.59
CA LYS A 90 -13.02 13.69 -9.65
C LYS A 90 -12.01 14.84 -9.57
N LYS A 91 -11.80 15.44 -8.41
CA LYS A 91 -10.84 16.53 -8.22
C LYS A 91 -9.39 16.09 -8.49
N VAL A 92 -9.01 14.86 -8.10
CA VAL A 92 -7.67 14.30 -8.40
C VAL A 92 -7.46 14.19 -9.91
N HIS A 93 -8.49 13.75 -10.65
CA HIS A 93 -8.43 13.67 -12.11
C HIS A 93 -8.34 15.06 -12.77
N GLU A 94 -9.05 16.06 -12.24
CA GLU A 94 -8.97 17.45 -12.71
C GLU A 94 -7.54 18.02 -12.60
N GLU A 95 -6.75 17.60 -11.61
CA GLU A 95 -5.32 17.93 -11.46
C GLU A 95 -4.39 17.04 -12.33
N GLY A 96 -4.94 16.17 -13.17
CA GLY A 96 -4.20 15.28 -14.07
C GLY A 96 -3.45 14.13 -13.38
N SER A 97 -3.71 13.85 -12.12
CA SER A 97 -3.19 12.67 -11.41
C SER A 97 -4.14 11.48 -11.53
N LYS A 98 -3.61 10.28 -11.32
CA LYS A 98 -4.39 9.05 -11.24
C LYS A 98 -4.47 8.55 -9.80
N ILE A 99 -5.57 7.87 -9.47
CA ILE A 99 -5.78 7.37 -8.10
C ILE A 99 -6.35 5.95 -8.11
N ILE A 100 -5.71 5.07 -7.33
CA ILE A 100 -6.21 3.71 -7.08
C ILE A 100 -6.51 3.53 -5.59
N MET A 101 -7.47 2.65 -5.26
CA MET A 101 -7.84 2.38 -3.88
C MET A 101 -7.05 1.19 -3.34
N GLN A 102 -6.34 1.33 -2.21
CA GLN A 102 -5.82 0.15 -1.52
C GLN A 102 -6.94 -0.50 -0.70
N ILE A 103 -7.25 -1.77 -1.00
CA ILE A 103 -8.26 -2.58 -0.30
C ILE A 103 -7.59 -3.59 0.63
N SER A 104 -8.13 -3.78 1.84
CA SER A 104 -7.45 -4.50 2.90
C SER A 104 -8.38 -5.21 3.88
N HIS A 105 -7.85 -6.25 4.54
CA HIS A 105 -8.39 -6.89 5.73
C HIS A 105 -7.26 -7.10 6.73
N ALA A 106 -7.40 -6.57 7.95
CA ALA A 106 -6.30 -6.57 8.92
C ALA A 106 -5.98 -7.95 9.51
N GLY A 107 -6.89 -8.93 9.35
CA GLY A 107 -6.66 -10.27 9.88
C GLY A 107 -6.53 -10.27 11.41
N GLY A 108 -5.55 -11.00 11.93
CA GLY A 108 -5.27 -11.07 13.37
C GLY A 108 -4.84 -9.74 14.00
N ARG A 109 -4.58 -8.69 13.19
CA ARG A 109 -4.31 -7.32 13.66
C ARG A 109 -5.56 -6.44 13.74
N ALA A 110 -6.73 -6.97 13.40
CA ALA A 110 -7.95 -6.19 13.43
C ALA A 110 -8.24 -5.67 14.85
N ASN A 111 -8.97 -4.56 14.93
CA ASN A 111 -9.29 -3.91 16.19
C ASN A 111 -10.26 -4.77 17.01
N SER A 112 -9.74 -5.53 17.96
CA SER A 112 -10.54 -6.39 18.85
C SER A 112 -11.48 -5.64 19.79
N ARG A 113 -11.30 -4.32 19.97
CA ARG A 113 -12.15 -3.47 20.81
C ARG A 113 -13.38 -2.95 20.09
N SER A 114 -13.46 -3.09 18.76
CA SER A 114 -14.70 -2.85 18.04
C SER A 114 -15.62 -4.04 18.30
N ASN A 115 -16.89 -3.81 18.72
CA ASN A 115 -17.90 -4.86 18.91
C ASN A 115 -18.30 -5.58 17.59
N ARG A 116 -17.35 -5.76 16.67
CA ARG A 116 -17.56 -6.29 15.32
C ARG A 116 -17.16 -7.77 15.17
N GLY A 117 -16.88 -8.45 16.29
CA GLY A 117 -16.50 -9.86 16.32
C GLY A 117 -15.01 -10.09 16.62
N ARG A 118 -14.66 -11.36 16.88
CA ARG A 118 -13.28 -11.76 17.15
C ARG A 118 -12.46 -11.73 15.86
N PRO A 119 -11.27 -11.10 15.84
CA PRO A 119 -10.38 -11.11 14.68
C PRO A 119 -10.11 -12.52 14.18
N VAL A 120 -9.87 -12.64 12.87
CA VAL A 120 -9.57 -13.91 12.18
C VAL A 120 -8.18 -13.88 11.57
N GLY A 121 -7.52 -15.02 11.53
CA GLY A 121 -6.24 -15.21 10.84
C GLY A 121 -6.20 -16.57 10.18
N PRO A 122 -5.16 -16.90 9.38
CA PRO A 122 -5.05 -18.23 8.79
C PRO A 122 -4.97 -19.35 9.83
N SER A 123 -4.42 -19.07 11.02
CA SER A 123 -4.36 -19.98 12.16
C SER A 123 -4.56 -19.20 13.46
N PRO A 124 -4.93 -19.87 14.56
CA PRO A 124 -5.08 -19.22 15.86
C PRO A 124 -3.74 -18.62 16.29
N LEU A 125 -3.76 -17.39 16.79
CA LEU A 125 -2.56 -16.71 17.25
C LEU A 125 -2.90 -15.77 18.43
N GLU A 126 -2.07 -15.81 19.47
CA GLU A 126 -2.16 -14.91 20.62
C GLU A 126 -0.75 -14.39 20.96
N ILE A 127 -0.37 -13.25 20.39
CA ILE A 127 0.89 -12.57 20.65
C ILE A 127 0.66 -11.06 20.66
N LYS A 128 1.63 -10.29 21.14
CA LYS A 128 1.51 -8.81 21.15
C LYS A 128 1.18 -8.25 19.77
N GLY A 129 0.02 -7.62 19.64
CA GLY A 129 -0.46 -7.00 18.41
C GLY A 129 -1.22 -7.92 17.46
N TYR A 130 -1.39 -9.20 17.83
CA TYR A 130 -2.20 -10.19 17.09
C TYR A 130 -2.96 -11.06 18.09
N SER A 131 -4.29 -11.10 17.95
CA SER A 131 -5.17 -11.99 18.73
C SER A 131 -6.29 -12.43 17.80
N CYS A 132 -6.28 -13.69 17.37
CA CYS A 132 -7.25 -14.17 16.41
C CYS A 132 -7.58 -15.65 16.57
N ARG A 133 -8.77 -16.03 16.09
CA ARG A 133 -9.11 -17.41 15.80
C ARG A 133 -8.76 -17.77 14.35
N GLU A 134 -8.75 -19.06 14.06
CA GLU A 134 -8.63 -19.52 12.68
C GLU A 134 -9.88 -19.11 11.89
N ILE A 135 -9.66 -18.61 10.68
CA ILE A 135 -10.71 -18.36 9.68
C ILE A 135 -11.16 -19.68 9.05
N THR A 136 -12.47 -19.91 8.96
CA THR A 136 -13.04 -21.11 8.31
C THR A 136 -12.95 -21.01 6.78
N ILE A 137 -13.11 -22.14 6.08
CA ILE A 137 -13.14 -22.17 4.61
C ILE A 137 -14.26 -21.26 4.07
N HIS A 138 -15.46 -21.35 4.64
CA HIS A 138 -16.58 -20.48 4.26
C HIS A 138 -16.27 -18.98 4.44
N GLU A 139 -15.59 -18.61 5.51
CA GLU A 139 -15.16 -17.22 5.73
C GLU A 139 -14.03 -16.78 4.77
N ILE A 140 -13.19 -17.71 4.29
CA ILE A 140 -12.22 -17.44 3.22
C ILE A 140 -12.96 -17.11 1.92
N GLU A 141 -13.95 -17.93 1.54
CA GLU A 141 -14.81 -17.69 0.36
C GLU A 141 -15.53 -16.34 0.47
N GLN A 142 -16.10 -16.04 1.67
CA GLN A 142 -16.72 -14.73 1.92
C GLN A 142 -15.70 -13.58 1.82
N THR A 143 -14.47 -13.78 2.28
CA THR A 143 -13.39 -12.80 2.15
C THR A 143 -13.06 -12.52 0.69
N VAL A 144 -13.00 -13.54 -0.16
CA VAL A 144 -12.82 -13.37 -1.63
C VAL A 144 -13.95 -12.50 -2.21
N ASN A 145 -15.21 -12.79 -1.82
CA ASN A 145 -16.36 -12.01 -2.24
C ASN A 145 -16.31 -10.55 -1.75
N ASP A 146 -15.89 -10.32 -0.50
CA ASP A 146 -15.75 -8.98 0.09
C ASP A 146 -14.70 -8.14 -0.66
N PHE A 147 -13.54 -8.72 -1.01
CA PHE A 147 -12.52 -8.05 -1.83
C PHE A 147 -13.04 -7.75 -3.24
N THR A 148 -13.79 -8.66 -3.84
CA THR A 148 -14.40 -8.49 -5.17
C THR A 148 -15.42 -7.35 -5.15
N ALA A 149 -16.35 -7.35 -4.19
CA ALA A 149 -17.33 -6.30 -4.00
C ALA A 149 -16.67 -4.93 -3.73
N ALA A 150 -15.59 -4.90 -2.94
CA ALA A 150 -14.79 -3.70 -2.69
C ALA A 150 -14.18 -3.14 -3.99
N ALA A 151 -13.64 -3.98 -4.86
CA ALA A 151 -13.10 -3.56 -6.16
C ALA A 151 -14.20 -2.99 -7.08
N VAL A 152 -15.39 -3.59 -7.09
CA VAL A 152 -16.58 -3.08 -7.82
C VAL A 152 -16.97 -1.69 -7.30
N ARG A 153 -17.03 -1.50 -5.99
CA ARG A 153 -17.33 -0.21 -5.36
C ARG A 153 -16.27 0.84 -5.67
N ALA A 154 -14.98 0.48 -5.65
CA ALA A 154 -13.90 1.37 -6.04
C ALA A 154 -14.06 1.85 -7.49
N LYS A 155 -14.39 0.94 -8.44
CA LYS A 155 -14.70 1.31 -9.83
C LYS A 155 -15.91 2.24 -9.92
N LYS A 156 -17.01 1.95 -9.22
CA LYS A 156 -18.21 2.82 -9.16
C LYS A 156 -17.91 4.20 -8.55
N ALA A 157 -16.96 4.28 -7.61
CA ALA A 157 -16.49 5.54 -7.04
C ALA A 157 -15.57 6.34 -7.98
N GLY A 158 -15.17 5.77 -9.12
CA GLY A 158 -14.38 6.42 -10.16
C GLY A 158 -12.87 6.18 -10.06
N PHE A 159 -12.40 5.32 -9.14
CA PHE A 159 -10.96 4.99 -9.06
C PHE A 159 -10.47 4.32 -10.35
N ASP A 160 -9.23 4.62 -10.76
CA ASP A 160 -8.58 4.07 -11.94
C ASP A 160 -8.19 2.59 -11.79
N GLY A 161 -8.19 2.07 -10.56
CA GLY A 161 -7.86 0.68 -10.22
C GLY A 161 -7.88 0.44 -8.73
N ILE A 162 -7.37 -0.73 -8.32
CA ILE A 162 -7.17 -1.08 -6.91
C ILE A 162 -5.76 -1.59 -6.65
N GLN A 163 -5.35 -1.52 -5.37
CA GLN A 163 -4.20 -2.23 -4.86
C GLN A 163 -4.63 -3.18 -3.75
N ILE A 164 -4.37 -4.47 -3.91
CA ILE A 164 -4.58 -5.49 -2.88
C ILE A 164 -3.49 -5.34 -1.81
N HIS A 165 -3.87 -5.26 -0.54
CA HIS A 165 -2.90 -5.18 0.56
C HIS A 165 -2.44 -6.57 1.00
N GLY A 166 -1.39 -7.10 0.37
CA GLY A 166 -0.76 -8.39 0.68
C GLY A 166 0.52 -8.29 1.52
N ALA A 167 0.64 -7.26 2.38
CA ALA A 167 1.86 -6.94 3.12
C ALA A 167 1.62 -6.60 4.59
N HIS A 168 2.69 -6.35 5.35
CA HIS A 168 2.72 -5.72 6.67
C HIS A 168 2.01 -6.48 7.80
N GLY A 169 1.84 -7.80 7.65
CA GLY A 169 1.15 -8.63 8.62
C GLY A 169 -0.38 -8.44 8.59
N PHE A 170 -0.95 -7.97 7.47
CA PHE A 170 -2.38 -8.00 7.20
C PHE A 170 -2.82 -9.40 6.75
N LEU A 171 -4.11 -9.67 6.67
CA LEU A 171 -4.65 -11.02 6.45
C LEU A 171 -3.96 -11.78 5.32
N LEU A 172 -3.82 -11.17 4.15
CA LEU A 172 -3.26 -11.83 2.97
C LEU A 172 -1.76 -12.11 3.14
N ASN A 173 -1.00 -11.22 3.80
CA ASN A 173 0.38 -11.50 4.18
C ASN A 173 0.45 -12.59 5.26
N GLN A 174 -0.50 -12.63 6.21
CA GLN A 174 -0.57 -13.72 7.20
C GLN A 174 -0.77 -15.08 6.51
N PHE A 175 -1.57 -15.16 5.44
CA PHE A 175 -1.70 -16.38 4.66
C PHE A 175 -0.38 -16.79 3.97
N LEU A 176 0.36 -15.84 3.40
CA LEU A 176 1.64 -16.10 2.74
C LEU A 176 2.73 -16.56 3.72
N SER A 177 2.72 -16.04 4.93
CA SER A 177 3.79 -16.22 5.92
C SER A 177 3.67 -17.54 6.69
N PRO A 178 4.68 -18.42 6.65
CA PRO A 178 4.67 -19.65 7.48
C PRO A 178 4.68 -19.38 8.98
N PHE A 179 5.10 -18.18 9.40
CA PHE A 179 5.01 -17.76 10.79
C PHE A 179 3.57 -17.71 11.28
N PHE A 180 2.66 -17.12 10.47
CA PHE A 180 1.24 -16.93 10.79
C PHE A 180 0.38 -18.11 10.35
N ASN A 181 0.72 -18.77 9.25
CA ASN A 181 -0.11 -19.79 8.59
C ASN A 181 0.42 -21.20 8.90
N LYS A 182 -0.27 -21.90 9.83
CA LYS A 182 0.00 -23.29 10.23
C LYS A 182 -1.07 -24.27 9.68
N ARG A 183 -1.89 -23.82 8.74
CA ARG A 183 -2.94 -24.65 8.10
C ARG A 183 -2.35 -25.87 7.41
N ARG A 184 -3.14 -26.94 7.35
CA ARG A 184 -2.80 -28.20 6.67
C ARG A 184 -3.75 -28.55 5.52
N ASP A 185 -4.65 -27.61 5.19
CA ASP A 185 -5.58 -27.69 4.07
C ASP A 185 -5.02 -26.99 2.82
N ASN A 186 -5.91 -26.77 1.83
CA ASN A 186 -5.54 -26.13 0.56
C ASN A 186 -5.12 -24.66 0.64
N TYR A 187 -5.13 -24.05 1.84
CA TYR A 187 -4.68 -22.68 2.09
C TYR A 187 -3.40 -22.61 2.95
N GLY A 188 -2.76 -23.77 3.22
CA GLY A 188 -1.54 -23.84 4.04
C GLY A 188 -0.46 -24.76 3.47
N GLY A 189 0.69 -24.83 4.15
CA GLY A 189 1.83 -25.63 3.72
C GLY A 189 2.63 -25.01 2.56
N LYS A 190 2.54 -25.56 1.36
CA LYS A 190 3.27 -25.09 0.16
C LYS A 190 2.89 -23.66 -0.21
N ILE A 191 3.82 -22.93 -0.83
CA ILE A 191 3.63 -21.51 -1.17
C ILE A 191 2.43 -21.31 -2.12
N GLU A 192 2.17 -22.23 -3.03
CA GLU A 192 1.04 -22.17 -3.94
C GLU A 192 -0.30 -22.20 -3.19
N ASN A 193 -0.39 -23.00 -2.13
CA ASN A 193 -1.55 -23.05 -1.26
C ASN A 193 -1.69 -21.78 -0.41
N ARG A 194 -0.57 -21.29 0.14
CA ARG A 194 -0.57 -20.05 0.94
C ARG A 194 -0.94 -18.83 0.11
N ALA A 195 -0.59 -18.81 -1.19
CA ALA A 195 -0.97 -17.76 -2.13
C ALA A 195 -2.39 -17.88 -2.66
N ARG A 196 -3.05 -19.03 -2.50
CA ARG A 196 -4.34 -19.37 -3.11
C ARG A 196 -5.40 -18.31 -2.92
N ILE A 197 -5.61 -17.82 -1.71
CA ILE A 197 -6.64 -16.79 -1.44
C ILE A 197 -6.41 -15.51 -2.26
N ILE A 198 -5.15 -15.11 -2.47
CA ILE A 198 -4.81 -13.92 -3.27
C ILE A 198 -5.13 -14.18 -4.74
N LEU A 199 -4.79 -15.37 -5.25
CA LEU A 199 -5.07 -15.74 -6.64
C LEU A 199 -6.58 -15.83 -6.89
N GLU A 200 -7.35 -16.37 -5.95
CA GLU A 200 -8.82 -16.41 -6.01
C GLU A 200 -9.43 -15.01 -6.02
N ILE A 201 -8.91 -14.08 -5.20
CA ILE A 201 -9.33 -12.67 -5.19
C ILE A 201 -9.06 -12.02 -6.56
N ILE A 202 -7.84 -12.19 -7.12
CA ILE A 202 -7.50 -11.60 -8.42
C ILE A 202 -8.41 -12.15 -9.51
N ASN A 203 -8.60 -13.48 -9.56
CA ASN A 203 -9.45 -14.11 -10.54
C ASN A 203 -10.90 -13.66 -10.43
N ALA A 204 -11.46 -13.58 -9.21
CA ALA A 204 -12.83 -13.11 -8.99
C ALA A 204 -13.00 -11.64 -9.44
N ILE A 205 -12.05 -10.77 -9.14
CA ILE A 205 -12.08 -9.37 -9.58
C ILE A 205 -11.97 -9.29 -11.12
N ARG A 206 -11.09 -10.08 -11.75
CA ARG A 206 -10.96 -10.13 -13.21
C ARG A 206 -12.24 -10.61 -13.89
N ASN A 207 -12.88 -11.62 -13.34
CA ASN A 207 -14.16 -12.14 -13.85
C ASN A 207 -15.27 -11.08 -13.80
N GLU A 208 -15.31 -10.27 -12.73
CA GLU A 208 -16.34 -9.24 -12.53
C GLU A 208 -16.05 -7.94 -13.30
N LEU A 209 -14.79 -7.47 -13.31
CA LEU A 209 -14.43 -6.15 -13.84
C LEU A 209 -13.71 -6.18 -15.18
N GLY A 210 -13.28 -7.36 -15.64
CA GLY A 210 -12.52 -7.54 -16.87
C GLY A 210 -11.05 -7.11 -16.75
N ASN A 211 -10.32 -7.22 -17.88
CA ASN A 211 -8.87 -7.01 -17.92
C ASN A 211 -8.44 -5.53 -18.00
N LYS A 212 -9.40 -4.61 -18.18
CA LYS A 212 -9.08 -3.17 -18.35
C LYS A 212 -8.98 -2.41 -17.03
N PHE A 213 -9.54 -2.93 -15.95
CA PHE A 213 -9.46 -2.30 -14.64
C PHE A 213 -8.13 -2.70 -13.96
N ALA A 214 -7.32 -1.70 -13.58
CA ALA A 214 -6.00 -1.97 -13.04
C ALA A 214 -6.07 -2.67 -11.67
N ILE A 215 -5.37 -3.80 -11.53
CA ILE A 215 -5.23 -4.56 -10.29
C ILE A 215 -3.76 -4.61 -9.94
N THR A 216 -3.36 -3.97 -8.85
CA THR A 216 -2.01 -4.03 -8.32
C THR A 216 -2.00 -4.70 -6.95
N ILE A 217 -0.83 -5.04 -6.44
CA ILE A 217 -0.67 -5.59 -5.08
C ILE A 217 0.51 -4.96 -4.38
N LYS A 218 0.37 -4.72 -3.07
CA LYS A 218 1.52 -4.48 -2.20
C LYS A 218 1.91 -5.80 -1.56
N LEU A 219 3.17 -6.20 -1.73
CA LEU A 219 3.72 -7.46 -1.26
C LEU A 219 4.93 -7.21 -0.34
N ASN A 220 5.07 -7.99 0.73
CA ASN A 220 6.32 -8.03 1.46
C ASN A 220 7.40 -8.70 0.62
N SER A 221 8.60 -8.12 0.59
CA SER A 221 9.80 -8.78 0.08
C SER A 221 10.37 -9.77 1.09
N ASP A 222 10.16 -9.47 2.37
CA ASP A 222 10.59 -10.25 3.52
C ASP A 222 9.74 -9.83 4.73
N ASP A 223 9.33 -10.77 5.55
CA ASP A 223 8.66 -10.47 6.82
C ASP A 223 9.66 -10.01 7.88
N PHE A 224 10.95 -10.27 7.72
CA PHE A 224 12.00 -10.06 8.74
C PHE A 224 11.65 -10.69 10.10
N LEU A 225 11.09 -11.90 10.04
CA LEU A 225 10.71 -12.75 11.16
C LEU A 225 11.29 -14.15 10.96
N ASP A 226 11.77 -14.76 12.02
CA ASP A 226 12.19 -16.15 11.97
C ASP A 226 11.01 -17.05 11.61
N GLY A 227 11.17 -17.86 10.57
CA GLY A 227 10.07 -18.66 10.02
C GLY A 227 8.96 -17.85 9.35
N GLY A 228 9.22 -16.60 8.98
CA GLY A 228 8.32 -15.74 8.21
C GLY A 228 8.44 -15.94 6.69
N PHE A 229 7.74 -15.10 5.94
CA PHE A 229 7.81 -15.04 4.49
C PHE A 229 9.16 -14.48 4.05
N ALA A 230 9.86 -15.20 3.16
CA ALA A 230 11.24 -14.92 2.78
C ALA A 230 11.38 -14.42 1.32
N PRO A 231 12.50 -13.79 0.94
CA PRO A 231 12.70 -13.25 -0.42
C PRO A 231 12.55 -14.28 -1.55
N VAL A 232 12.96 -15.53 -1.34
CA VAL A 232 12.76 -16.61 -2.32
C VAL A 232 11.27 -16.90 -2.54
N GLU A 233 10.47 -16.86 -1.50
CA GLU A 233 9.02 -17.05 -1.58
C GLU A 233 8.32 -15.83 -2.22
N MET A 234 8.87 -14.61 -2.02
CA MET A 234 8.41 -13.41 -2.71
C MET A 234 8.53 -13.58 -4.23
N VAL A 235 9.63 -14.10 -4.74
CA VAL A 235 9.80 -14.39 -6.18
C VAL A 235 8.77 -15.43 -6.64
N GLN A 236 8.60 -16.53 -5.90
CA GLN A 236 7.63 -17.58 -6.25
C GLN A 236 6.19 -17.03 -6.29
N VAL A 237 5.78 -16.24 -5.29
CA VAL A 237 4.47 -15.59 -5.28
C VAL A 237 4.33 -14.60 -6.42
N SER A 238 5.36 -13.80 -6.72
CA SER A 238 5.33 -12.84 -7.83
C SER A 238 5.13 -13.53 -9.19
N LEU A 239 5.75 -14.70 -9.41
CA LEU A 239 5.51 -15.53 -10.61
C LEU A 239 4.06 -16.05 -10.69
N LEU A 240 3.47 -16.44 -9.55
CA LEU A 240 2.05 -16.85 -9.50
C LEU A 240 1.13 -15.67 -9.81
N LEU A 241 1.44 -14.48 -9.28
CA LEU A 241 0.69 -13.24 -9.52
C LEU A 241 0.80 -12.78 -10.98
N GLU A 242 1.98 -12.88 -11.59
CA GLU A 242 2.19 -12.61 -13.01
C GLU A 242 1.29 -13.49 -13.89
N LYS A 243 1.26 -14.80 -13.61
CA LYS A 243 0.37 -15.75 -14.31
C LYS A 243 -1.11 -15.45 -14.09
N ALA A 244 -1.49 -14.91 -12.95
CA ALA A 244 -2.86 -14.50 -12.64
C ALA A 244 -3.23 -13.13 -13.26
N GLY A 245 -2.30 -12.46 -13.95
CA GLY A 245 -2.55 -11.20 -14.65
C GLY A 245 -2.58 -9.98 -13.74
N ILE A 246 -1.71 -9.92 -12.73
CA ILE A 246 -1.50 -8.69 -11.94
C ILE A 246 -0.81 -7.62 -12.81
N ASP A 247 -1.17 -6.35 -12.64
CA ASP A 247 -0.68 -5.27 -13.50
C ASP A 247 0.58 -4.55 -12.96
N ALA A 248 0.78 -4.56 -11.64
CA ALA A 248 2.01 -4.08 -10.99
C ALA A 248 2.13 -4.62 -9.56
N ILE A 249 3.36 -4.74 -9.07
CA ILE A 249 3.65 -5.14 -7.68
C ILE A 249 4.42 -4.02 -6.99
N GLU A 250 3.93 -3.57 -5.83
CA GLU A 250 4.67 -2.67 -4.95
C GLU A 250 5.40 -3.49 -3.88
N LEU A 251 6.73 -3.54 -3.92
CA LEU A 251 7.54 -4.23 -2.91
C LEU A 251 7.71 -3.36 -1.67
N SER A 252 7.41 -3.98 -0.52
CA SER A 252 7.60 -3.44 0.81
C SER A 252 8.21 -4.52 1.71
N GLY A 253 8.07 -4.45 3.05
CA GLY A 253 8.53 -5.52 3.93
C GLY A 253 8.29 -5.25 5.40
N GLY A 254 8.32 -6.33 6.16
CA GLY A 254 8.13 -6.34 7.60
C GLY A 254 6.68 -6.16 8.06
N SER A 255 6.51 -6.29 9.35
CA SER A 255 5.25 -6.11 10.08
C SER A 255 5.47 -5.31 11.35
N SER A 256 4.45 -5.16 12.20
CA SER A 256 4.58 -4.47 13.50
C SER A 256 5.43 -5.23 14.53
N ILE A 257 5.65 -6.53 14.34
CA ILE A 257 6.43 -7.41 15.22
C ILE A 257 7.77 -7.84 14.64
N SER A 258 8.06 -7.42 13.41
CA SER A 258 9.29 -7.76 12.70
C SER A 258 10.50 -7.02 13.26
N LYS A 259 11.69 -7.61 13.10
CA LYS A 259 12.97 -6.95 13.39
C LYS A 259 13.09 -5.61 12.64
N TYR A 260 12.68 -5.58 11.38
CA TYR A 260 12.53 -4.36 10.59
C TYR A 260 11.06 -4.12 10.28
N SER A 261 10.47 -3.13 10.95
CA SER A 261 9.08 -2.73 10.69
C SER A 261 8.92 -2.12 9.30
N TYR A 262 7.72 -2.25 8.71
CA TYR A 262 7.34 -1.56 7.47
C TYR A 262 7.54 -0.03 7.53
N SER A 263 7.60 0.54 8.72
CA SER A 263 7.84 1.98 8.95
C SER A 263 9.14 2.14 9.75
N ARG A 264 10.29 1.87 9.09
CA ARG A 264 11.61 1.93 9.73
C ARG A 264 11.87 3.33 10.28
N ILE A 265 12.38 3.37 11.52
CA ILE A 265 12.84 4.59 12.20
C ILE A 265 14.35 4.64 12.02
N GLY A 266 14.87 5.80 11.69
CA GLY A 266 16.31 6.02 11.56
C GLY A 266 16.58 7.15 10.59
N ARG A 267 17.62 7.93 10.89
CA ARG A 267 18.08 8.97 9.99
C ARG A 267 18.77 8.32 8.79
N ILE A 268 18.40 8.77 7.60
CA ILE A 268 19.07 8.39 6.36
C ILE A 268 19.93 9.58 5.95
N ASP A 269 21.22 9.47 6.12
CA ASP A 269 22.14 10.57 5.84
C ASP A 269 22.84 10.40 4.49
N ARG A 270 23.04 9.15 4.05
CA ARG A 270 23.77 8.80 2.83
C ARG A 270 22.86 8.12 1.82
N PRO A 271 23.10 8.28 0.51
CA PRO A 271 22.34 7.61 -0.56
C PRO A 271 22.30 6.08 -0.44
N GLU A 272 23.38 5.46 0.07
CA GLU A 272 23.49 4.00 0.23
C GLU A 272 22.53 3.44 1.28
N GLU A 273 22.08 4.29 2.21
CA GLU A 273 21.10 3.94 3.25
C GLU A 273 19.66 4.04 2.75
N GLU A 274 19.44 4.65 1.58
CA GLU A 274 18.15 4.67 0.91
C GLU A 274 17.87 3.30 0.27
N VAL A 275 16.61 3.09 -0.14
CA VAL A 275 16.17 1.87 -0.85
C VAL A 275 16.30 0.61 0.01
N TYR A 276 15.50 0.53 1.08
CA TYR A 276 15.52 -0.59 2.05
C TYR A 276 15.37 -1.99 1.42
N TYR A 277 14.77 -2.08 0.24
CA TYR A 277 14.45 -3.34 -0.45
C TYR A 277 15.23 -3.50 -1.76
N ARG A 278 16.42 -2.87 -1.88
CA ARG A 278 17.26 -2.90 -3.10
C ARG A 278 17.58 -4.32 -3.56
N ASP A 279 18.00 -5.19 -2.63
CA ASP A 279 18.37 -6.57 -2.98
C ASP A 279 17.16 -7.41 -3.39
N ALA A 280 16.02 -7.20 -2.75
CA ALA A 280 14.76 -7.82 -3.17
C ALA A 280 14.30 -7.31 -4.55
N ALA A 281 14.53 -6.03 -4.86
CA ALA A 281 14.23 -5.48 -6.18
C ALA A 281 15.11 -6.10 -7.28
N LYS A 282 16.40 -6.36 -7.00
CA LYS A 282 17.29 -7.10 -7.92
C LYS A 282 16.75 -8.50 -8.20
N LEU A 283 16.49 -9.29 -7.16
CA LEU A 283 15.91 -10.63 -7.28
C LEU A 283 14.59 -10.63 -8.08
N TYR A 284 13.74 -9.64 -7.83
CA TYR A 284 12.49 -9.47 -8.55
C TYR A 284 12.74 -9.24 -10.05
N LYS A 285 13.60 -8.28 -10.39
CA LYS A 285 13.86 -7.88 -11.80
C LYS A 285 14.61 -8.95 -12.61
N GLU A 286 15.25 -9.90 -11.96
CA GLU A 286 15.89 -11.06 -12.61
C GLU A 286 14.87 -12.09 -13.14
N SER A 287 13.67 -12.14 -12.55
CA SER A 287 12.73 -13.25 -12.79
C SER A 287 11.32 -12.82 -13.19
N ILE A 288 10.92 -11.57 -12.93
CA ILE A 288 9.54 -11.07 -13.02
C ILE A 288 9.46 -9.93 -14.04
N ASN A 289 8.52 -10.03 -14.97
CA ASN A 289 8.29 -9.00 -16.00
C ASN A 289 7.20 -7.99 -15.62
N VAL A 290 6.41 -8.27 -14.59
CA VAL A 290 5.39 -7.33 -14.07
C VAL A 290 6.06 -6.05 -13.58
N PRO A 291 5.54 -4.85 -13.91
CA PRO A 291 6.09 -3.59 -13.45
C PRO A 291 6.28 -3.53 -11.93
N LEU A 292 7.47 -3.11 -11.50
CA LEU A 292 7.86 -2.96 -10.10
C LEU A 292 7.68 -1.53 -9.62
N ILE A 293 6.85 -1.32 -8.60
CA ILE A 293 6.77 -0.11 -7.80
C ILE A 293 7.66 -0.29 -6.57
N LEU A 294 8.71 0.51 -6.42
CA LEU A 294 9.66 0.35 -5.31
C LEU A 294 9.50 1.46 -4.28
N VAL A 295 9.20 1.07 -3.04
CA VAL A 295 9.13 1.96 -1.86
C VAL A 295 10.25 1.63 -0.87
N GLY A 296 10.57 2.54 0.02
CA GLY A 296 11.41 2.24 1.19
C GLY A 296 12.65 3.10 1.30
N GLY A 297 12.57 4.19 2.07
CA GLY A 297 13.70 5.06 2.39
C GLY A 297 14.12 6.03 1.30
N ILE A 298 13.53 5.99 0.11
CA ILE A 298 13.88 6.87 -1.01
C ILE A 298 13.52 8.32 -0.67
N ARG A 299 14.49 9.24 -0.79
CA ARG A 299 14.32 10.66 -0.53
C ARG A 299 15.14 11.58 -1.46
N SER A 300 16.07 11.01 -2.22
CA SER A 300 16.95 11.74 -3.13
C SER A 300 16.48 11.57 -4.56
N PHE A 301 16.50 12.66 -5.31
CA PHE A 301 16.15 12.63 -6.74
C PHE A 301 17.10 11.75 -7.54
N GLN A 302 18.40 11.87 -7.26
CA GLN A 302 19.46 11.08 -7.91
C GLN A 302 19.27 9.58 -7.70
N VAL A 303 18.95 9.16 -6.46
CA VAL A 303 18.67 7.75 -6.15
C VAL A 303 17.44 7.26 -6.93
N ALA A 304 16.35 8.05 -6.97
CA ALA A 304 15.16 7.73 -7.75
C ALA A 304 15.48 7.55 -9.25
N GLN A 305 16.33 8.44 -9.78
CA GLN A 305 16.77 8.40 -11.17
C GLN A 305 17.62 7.15 -11.47
N GLU A 306 18.62 6.85 -10.64
CA GLU A 306 19.48 5.67 -10.75
C GLU A 306 18.68 4.37 -10.75
N LEU A 307 17.66 4.25 -9.90
CA LEU A 307 16.79 3.07 -9.85
C LEU A 307 16.08 2.80 -11.19
N ILE A 308 15.61 3.85 -11.85
CA ILE A 308 14.95 3.73 -13.17
C ILE A 308 15.98 3.46 -14.27
N GLU A 309 17.14 4.14 -14.25
CA GLU A 309 18.18 3.98 -15.27
C GLU A 309 18.82 2.58 -15.24
N GLN A 310 19.02 2.04 -14.03
CA GLN A 310 19.57 0.69 -13.81
C GLN A 310 18.50 -0.41 -13.94
N ASN A 311 17.26 -0.07 -14.31
CA ASN A 311 16.12 -0.99 -14.39
C ASN A 311 15.88 -1.80 -13.09
N LEU A 312 16.12 -1.16 -11.93
CA LEU A 312 15.82 -1.74 -10.62
C LEU A 312 14.39 -1.46 -10.14
N ALA A 313 13.72 -0.50 -10.77
CA ALA A 313 12.31 -0.21 -10.56
C ALA A 313 11.71 0.41 -11.83
N ASP A 314 10.40 0.26 -12.00
CA ASP A 314 9.63 0.93 -13.06
C ASP A 314 8.96 2.21 -12.55
N TYR A 315 8.65 2.22 -11.24
CA TYR A 315 8.01 3.34 -10.52
C TYR A 315 8.64 3.55 -9.15
N ILE A 316 8.71 4.80 -8.73
CA ILE A 316 9.29 5.22 -7.45
C ILE A 316 8.17 5.62 -6.51
N ALA A 317 7.98 4.85 -5.43
CA ALA A 317 6.96 5.12 -4.45
C ALA A 317 7.52 5.85 -3.22
N LEU A 318 6.87 6.94 -2.85
CA LEU A 318 7.20 7.76 -1.69
C LEU A 318 6.02 7.77 -0.71
N CYS A 319 6.33 7.76 0.59
CA CYS A 319 5.34 7.87 1.66
C CYS A 319 5.66 9.10 2.53
N ARG A 320 6.53 8.96 3.54
CA ARG A 320 6.84 10.02 4.50
C ARG A 320 7.44 11.31 3.90
N PRO A 321 8.25 11.28 2.83
CA PRO A 321 8.63 12.50 2.13
C PRO A 321 7.43 13.34 1.68
N LEU A 322 6.39 12.70 1.13
CA LEU A 322 5.17 13.38 0.67
C LEU A 322 4.21 13.80 1.80
N ILE A 323 4.36 13.28 3.04
CA ILE A 323 3.67 13.81 4.22
C ILE A 323 4.26 15.17 4.62
N ARG A 324 5.58 15.32 4.50
CA ARG A 324 6.27 16.55 4.85
C ARG A 324 6.24 17.60 3.74
N GLU A 325 6.41 17.14 2.50
CA GLU A 325 6.48 17.96 1.29
C GLU A 325 5.49 17.42 0.25
N PRO A 326 4.18 17.72 0.32
CA PRO A 326 3.21 17.28 -0.70
C PRO A 326 3.58 17.75 -2.10
N GLN A 327 4.27 18.89 -2.22
CA GLN A 327 4.73 19.48 -3.48
C GLN A 327 6.12 19.00 -3.94
N LEU A 328 6.68 17.93 -3.35
CA LEU A 328 8.04 17.46 -3.61
C LEU A 328 8.27 17.12 -5.10
N ILE A 329 7.32 16.44 -5.75
CA ILE A 329 7.49 16.01 -7.15
C ILE A 329 7.45 17.23 -8.08
N LYS A 330 6.55 18.18 -7.84
CA LYS A 330 6.50 19.45 -8.56
C LYS A 330 7.80 20.26 -8.39
N ARG A 331 8.35 20.27 -7.18
CA ARG A 331 9.64 20.92 -6.89
C ARG A 331 10.78 20.26 -7.68
N TRP A 332 10.85 18.94 -7.70
CA TRP A 332 11.85 18.21 -8.49
C TRP A 332 11.67 18.44 -10.00
N HIS A 333 10.42 18.48 -10.46
CA HIS A 333 10.11 18.76 -11.88
C HIS A 333 10.54 20.17 -12.30
N SER A 334 10.45 21.16 -11.42
CA SER A 334 10.89 22.54 -11.68
C SER A 334 12.43 22.73 -11.65
N GLY A 335 13.20 21.66 -11.39
CA GLY A 335 14.67 21.68 -11.37
C GLY A 335 15.29 21.84 -9.98
N ASP A 336 14.52 22.04 -8.91
CA ASP A 336 15.04 22.00 -7.54
C ASP A 336 15.10 20.54 -7.05
N ILE A 337 16.18 19.86 -7.38
CA ILE A 337 16.43 18.44 -7.09
C ILE A 337 17.01 18.17 -5.70
N ARG A 338 17.04 19.16 -4.79
CA ARG A 338 17.46 18.92 -3.40
C ARG A 338 16.68 17.78 -2.78
N LYS A 339 17.37 16.96 -1.98
CA LYS A 339 16.73 15.80 -1.31
C LYS A 339 15.54 16.24 -0.45
N ALA A 340 14.57 15.35 -0.28
CA ALA A 340 13.42 15.59 0.60
C ALA A 340 13.87 15.82 2.05
N THR A 341 13.20 16.73 2.73
CA THR A 341 13.56 17.18 4.10
C THR A 341 13.06 16.23 5.20
N CYS A 342 12.29 15.19 4.85
CA CYS A 342 11.84 14.17 5.80
C CYS A 342 13.03 13.43 6.42
N ILE A 343 13.07 13.34 7.77
CA ILE A 343 14.14 12.69 8.55
C ILE A 343 13.78 11.29 9.05
N TYR A 344 12.71 10.71 8.58
CA TYR A 344 12.23 9.34 8.92
C TYR A 344 12.02 9.06 10.42
N CYS A 345 11.66 10.08 11.21
CA CYS A 345 11.44 9.98 12.66
C CYS A 345 10.11 9.31 13.06
N ASN A 346 9.19 9.02 12.11
CA ASN A 346 7.84 8.48 12.33
C ASN A 346 6.91 9.30 13.24
N GLN A 347 7.29 10.50 13.66
CA GLN A 347 6.44 11.36 14.52
C GLN A 347 5.13 11.79 13.83
N CYS A 348 5.06 11.75 12.50
CA CYS A 348 3.84 12.05 11.74
C CYS A 348 2.65 11.13 12.08
N PHE A 349 2.89 9.92 12.61
CA PHE A 349 1.84 9.01 13.05
C PHE A 349 1.35 9.25 14.49
N ILE A 350 2.01 10.09 15.28
CA ILE A 350 1.56 10.43 16.65
C ILE A 350 0.22 11.16 16.59
N PRO A 351 0.07 12.29 15.85
CA PRO A 351 -1.22 12.98 15.74
C PRO A 351 -2.29 12.13 15.05
N ALA A 352 -1.93 11.29 14.07
CA ALA A 352 -2.91 10.38 13.46
C ALA A 352 -3.50 9.39 14.48
N ARG A 353 -2.69 8.85 15.39
CA ARG A 353 -3.16 7.96 16.47
C ARG A 353 -3.98 8.70 17.53
N ALA A 354 -3.76 9.99 17.70
CA ALA A 354 -4.54 10.87 18.59
C ALA A 354 -5.86 11.35 17.95
N GLY A 355 -6.15 10.98 16.69
CA GLY A 355 -7.36 11.42 15.97
C GLY A 355 -7.25 12.83 15.35
N GLU A 356 -6.06 13.43 15.40
CA GLU A 356 -5.80 14.76 14.83
C GLU A 356 -5.51 14.69 13.33
N GLY A 357 -5.18 13.50 12.81
CA GLY A 357 -4.79 13.24 11.43
C GLY A 357 -3.29 13.24 11.18
N LEU A 358 -2.91 12.79 10.00
CA LEU A 358 -1.53 12.62 9.58
C LEU A 358 -0.92 13.96 9.14
N TYR A 359 0.16 14.42 9.79
CA TYR A 359 0.95 15.57 9.34
C TYR A 359 2.40 15.50 9.87
N CYS A 360 3.30 16.26 9.26
CA CYS A 360 4.70 16.30 9.70
C CYS A 360 4.86 17.20 10.95
N VAL A 361 5.06 16.58 12.11
CA VAL A 361 5.28 17.29 13.38
C VAL A 361 6.52 18.18 13.33
N GLN A 362 7.60 17.74 12.67
CA GLN A 362 8.83 18.53 12.53
C GLN A 362 8.58 19.81 11.73
N GLU A 363 7.80 19.76 10.65
CA GLU A 363 7.45 20.94 9.86
C GLU A 363 6.54 21.89 10.65
N ALA A 364 5.55 21.34 11.37
CA ALA A 364 4.69 22.14 12.23
C ALA A 364 5.46 22.90 13.32
N LEU A 365 6.49 22.28 13.93
CA LEU A 365 7.36 22.92 14.92
C LEU A 365 8.23 24.03 14.30
N LEU A 366 8.76 23.81 13.09
CA LEU A 366 9.54 24.85 12.38
C LEU A 366 8.68 26.06 12.04
N ASN A 367 7.42 25.85 11.61
CA ASN A 367 6.51 26.93 11.28
C ASN A 367 6.04 27.73 12.52
N LYS A 368 5.96 27.08 13.70
CA LYS A 368 5.69 27.79 14.97
C LYS A 368 6.85 28.68 15.42
N LYS A 369 8.10 28.33 15.09
CA LYS A 369 9.29 29.12 15.44
C LYS A 369 9.51 30.32 14.51
N LYS A 370 8.85 30.35 13.35
CA LYS A 370 8.94 31.45 12.37
C LYS A 370 7.87 32.53 12.57
N LYS A 371 6.83 32.23 13.38
CA LYS A 371 5.79 33.15 13.83
C LYS A 371 6.18 33.76 15.20
#